data_16e02a8e069eb2ca65db9013dde46f5a
#
_entry.id   16e02a8e069eb2ca65db9013dde46f5a
#
_cell.length_a   1.000
_cell.length_b   1.000
_cell.length_c   1.000
_cell.angle_alpha   90.00
_cell.angle_beta   90.00
_cell.angle_gamma   90.00
#
_symmetry.space_group_name_H-M   'P 1'
#
loop_
_entity.id
_entity.type
_entity.pdbx_description
1 polymer ?
#
loop_
_entity_poly.entity_id
_entity_poly.type
_entity_poly.pdbx_seq_one_letter_code
_entity_poly.pdbx_strand_id
1 'polypeptide(L)'
;MNHHARRTGPAARLLGLVTTVFALTAGGLAVVPGAQAAENPYERGPAPTTSSIEAARGPFATSQQSVSRAVVSGFGGGTIYYPTSTAEGTFGAVAIAPGYTAAQSSMSWLGPRLASQGFVVFTIDTLSRYDQPSSRGDQLLAALDYLTQRSSVRTRIDASRLGVMGHSMGGGGSLEASKDRPALQAAIPLTPWNTTKNWSGNRVPTLIVGAQNDSVASVTTHAEPFYNSLPSTPDKAYLELAGASHFAPNTSNTTIAKYSISWLKRFVDDDTRYEQFLCPAPTGDRAISEYRDTCPSS
;
A
#
# COMPACT_ATOMS: atom_id res chain seq x y z
N MET A 1 -19.76 -52.48 -78.45
CA MET A 1 -20.02 -51.85 -79.75
C MET A 1 -19.05 -50.70 -79.91
N ASN A 2 -18.13 -50.95 -80.86
CA ASN A 2 -17.52 -49.96 -81.78
C ASN A 2 -16.90 -48.68 -81.23
N HIS A 3 -15.77 -48.29 -81.51
CA HIS A 3 -14.68 -48.54 -82.47
C HIS A 3 -13.80 -47.30 -82.47
N HIS A 4 -12.48 -47.53 -82.49
CA HIS A 4 -11.44 -46.82 -83.27
C HIS A 4 -11.23 -45.27 -83.07
N ALA A 5 -10.07 -44.71 -83.18
CA ALA A 5 -8.81 -45.20 -83.80
C ALA A 5 -7.67 -44.24 -83.33
N ARG A 6 -6.50 -44.73 -83.39
CA ARG A 6 -5.17 -44.14 -83.36
C ARG A 6 -4.95 -42.96 -84.32
N ARG A 7 -4.10 -42.05 -84.04
CA ARG A 7 -2.99 -41.62 -84.92
C ARG A 7 -1.84 -40.91 -84.18
N THR A 8 -0.71 -41.24 -84.68
CA THR A 8 0.67 -41.05 -84.25
C THR A 8 1.31 -39.77 -84.82
N GLY A 9 2.21 -39.13 -84.01
CA GLY A 9 3.48 -38.53 -84.30
C GLY A 9 3.54 -37.05 -84.78
N PRO A 10 4.74 -36.44 -84.84
CA PRO A 10 6.03 -36.77 -84.22
C PRO A 10 6.66 -35.60 -83.43
N ALA A 11 7.80 -35.90 -82.83
CA ALA A 11 8.67 -35.09 -82.00
C ALA A 11 9.22 -33.81 -82.65
N ALA A 12 9.32 -32.74 -81.82
CA ALA A 12 10.30 -31.67 -82.08
C ALA A 12 10.98 -31.35 -80.76
N ARG A 13 12.29 -31.52 -80.68
CA ARG A 13 13.18 -31.09 -79.63
C ARG A 13 13.36 -29.58 -79.72
N LEU A 14 13.12 -28.82 -78.63
CA LEU A 14 13.63 -27.49 -78.44
C LEU A 14 14.35 -27.45 -77.15
N LEU A 15 15.64 -27.12 -77.23
CA LEU A 15 16.49 -26.73 -76.12
C LEU A 15 15.95 -25.42 -75.56
N GLY A 16 15.61 -25.37 -74.30
CA GLY A 16 15.22 -24.13 -73.58
C GLY A 16 16.05 -23.96 -72.32
N LEU A 17 16.76 -22.90 -72.31
CA LEU A 17 17.62 -22.38 -71.24
C LEU A 17 16.97 -22.48 -69.85
N VAL A 18 17.68 -23.10 -68.91
CA VAL A 18 17.34 -23.00 -67.44
C VAL A 18 17.88 -21.71 -66.90
N THR A 19 17.02 -20.73 -66.69
CA THR A 19 17.30 -19.53 -65.90
C THR A 19 16.89 -19.85 -64.47
N THR A 20 17.87 -20.08 -63.60
CA THR A 20 17.69 -20.17 -62.15
C THR A 20 17.40 -18.82 -61.58
N VAL A 21 16.15 -18.56 -61.22
CA VAL A 21 15.75 -17.36 -60.44
C VAL A 21 16.00 -17.67 -58.95
N PHE A 22 17.04 -17.08 -58.39
CA PHE A 22 17.21 -17.02 -56.92
C PHE A 22 16.12 -16.13 -56.35
N ALA A 23 15.11 -16.71 -55.72
CA ALA A 23 14.18 -15.97 -54.88
C ALA A 23 14.88 -15.69 -53.53
N LEU A 24 15.33 -14.46 -53.33
CA LEU A 24 15.69 -13.94 -51.99
C LEU A 24 14.39 -13.86 -51.16
N THR A 25 14.16 -14.83 -50.28
CA THR A 25 13.18 -14.69 -49.24
C THR A 25 13.74 -13.71 -48.20
N ALA A 26 13.30 -12.45 -48.24
CA ALA A 26 13.50 -11.52 -47.14
C ALA A 26 12.72 -12.07 -45.95
N GLY A 27 13.43 -12.72 -45.02
CA GLY A 27 12.90 -13.12 -43.71
C GLY A 27 12.57 -11.84 -42.92
N GLY A 28 11.34 -11.39 -43.00
CA GLY A 28 10.81 -10.39 -42.08
C GLY A 28 10.86 -10.96 -40.66
N LEU A 29 11.72 -10.42 -39.85
CA LEU A 29 11.62 -10.63 -38.39
C LEU A 29 10.26 -10.09 -37.97
N ALA A 30 9.30 -10.97 -37.70
CA ALA A 30 8.08 -10.61 -37.02
C ALA A 30 8.49 -10.13 -35.62
N VAL A 31 8.45 -8.82 -35.39
CA VAL A 31 8.54 -8.23 -34.05
C VAL A 31 7.28 -8.72 -33.33
N VAL A 32 7.43 -9.73 -32.49
CA VAL A 32 6.39 -10.12 -31.54
C VAL A 32 6.17 -8.91 -30.65
N PRO A 33 4.96 -8.29 -30.61
CA PRO A 33 4.70 -7.24 -29.62
C PRO A 33 5.00 -7.84 -28.25
N GLY A 34 5.96 -7.27 -27.54
CA GLY A 34 6.20 -7.64 -26.15
C GLY A 34 4.87 -7.53 -25.41
N ALA A 35 4.48 -8.56 -24.67
CA ALA A 35 3.33 -8.49 -23.81
C ALA A 35 3.55 -7.27 -22.89
N GLN A 36 2.78 -6.20 -23.10
CA GLN A 36 2.73 -5.08 -22.15
C GLN A 36 2.24 -5.69 -20.85
N ALA A 37 3.02 -5.49 -19.76
CA ALA A 37 2.53 -5.80 -18.42
C ALA A 37 1.18 -5.10 -18.27
N ALA A 38 0.18 -5.82 -17.79
CA ALA A 38 -1.13 -5.22 -17.53
C ALA A 38 -0.92 -4.02 -16.60
N GLU A 39 -1.45 -2.86 -17.00
CA GLU A 39 -1.38 -1.66 -16.15
C GLU A 39 -2.03 -1.99 -14.81
N ASN A 40 -1.37 -1.61 -13.70
CA ASN A 40 -1.93 -1.79 -12.37
C ASN A 40 -3.23 -0.97 -12.26
N PRO A 41 -4.40 -1.60 -12.09
CA PRO A 41 -5.68 -0.89 -12.07
C PRO A 41 -5.86 0.00 -10.82
N TYR A 42 -4.93 -0.07 -9.87
CA TYR A 42 -4.99 0.67 -8.61
C TYR A 42 -4.03 1.85 -8.55
N GLU A 43 -3.20 2.07 -9.56
CA GLU A 43 -2.38 3.28 -9.66
C GLU A 43 -3.28 4.52 -9.68
N ARG A 44 -2.96 5.48 -8.84
CA ARG A 44 -3.68 6.75 -8.72
C ARG A 44 -2.69 7.90 -8.65
N GLY A 45 -3.01 8.95 -9.39
CA GLY A 45 -2.19 10.15 -9.46
C GLY A 45 -0.93 10.01 -10.31
N PRO A 46 -0.16 11.10 -10.43
CA PRO A 46 1.06 11.13 -11.23
C PRO A 46 2.16 10.26 -10.63
N ALA A 47 3.17 9.93 -11.43
CA ALA A 47 4.37 9.26 -10.95
C ALA A 47 5.00 10.03 -9.77
N PRO A 48 5.36 9.34 -8.66
CA PRO A 48 5.84 10.00 -7.46
C PRO A 48 7.27 10.53 -7.63
N THR A 49 7.54 11.62 -6.93
CA THR A 49 8.89 12.15 -6.72
C THR A 49 9.12 12.34 -5.22
N THR A 50 10.37 12.46 -4.78
CA THR A 50 10.68 12.77 -3.38
C THR A 50 9.89 14.00 -2.90
N SER A 51 9.88 15.08 -3.68
CA SER A 51 9.16 16.29 -3.32
C SER A 51 7.64 16.08 -3.23
N SER A 52 7.05 15.22 -4.07
CA SER A 52 5.60 14.99 -4.03
C SER A 52 5.15 14.18 -2.82
N ILE A 53 5.96 13.24 -2.33
CA ILE A 53 5.65 12.45 -1.13
C ILE A 53 6.02 13.19 0.17
N GLU A 54 6.91 14.17 0.10
CA GLU A 54 7.27 15.05 1.22
C GLU A 54 6.33 16.27 1.34
N ALA A 55 5.61 16.61 0.29
CA ALA A 55 4.66 17.72 0.28
C ALA A 55 3.55 17.54 1.33
N ALA A 56 3.09 18.65 1.91
CA ALA A 56 1.99 18.63 2.87
C ALA A 56 0.66 18.14 2.27
N ARG A 57 0.52 18.23 0.96
CA ARG A 57 -0.64 17.75 0.19
C ARG A 57 -0.18 17.06 -1.09
N GLY A 58 -0.88 15.98 -1.43
CA GLY A 58 -0.77 15.30 -2.71
C GLY A 58 -1.66 15.90 -3.80
N PRO A 59 -1.80 15.21 -4.94
CA PRO A 59 -2.49 15.73 -6.12
C PRO A 59 -4.02 15.79 -6.02
N PHE A 60 -4.62 15.06 -5.06
CA PHE A 60 -6.08 14.98 -4.95
C PHE A 60 -6.65 16.07 -4.05
N ALA A 61 -7.69 16.77 -4.54
CA ALA A 61 -8.54 17.61 -3.70
C ALA A 61 -9.30 16.72 -2.71
N THR A 62 -9.40 17.16 -1.44
CA THR A 62 -9.97 16.37 -0.37
C THR A 62 -11.12 17.06 0.33
N SER A 63 -12.00 16.25 0.93
CA SER A 63 -13.02 16.68 1.86
C SER A 63 -12.96 15.83 3.12
N GLN A 64 -13.73 16.22 4.14
CA GLN A 64 -13.83 15.47 5.39
C GLN A 64 -15.26 15.42 5.90
N GLN A 65 -15.55 14.40 6.71
CA GLN A 65 -16.83 14.19 7.35
C GLN A 65 -16.64 13.66 8.76
N SER A 66 -17.26 14.31 9.73
CA SER A 66 -17.31 13.79 11.11
C SER A 66 -18.33 12.64 11.21
N VAL A 67 -17.98 11.63 12.01
CA VAL A 67 -18.81 10.47 12.31
C VAL A 67 -19.05 10.43 13.81
N SER A 68 -20.28 10.65 14.22
CA SER A 68 -20.67 10.64 15.63
C SER A 68 -20.65 9.22 16.21
N ARG A 69 -20.24 9.09 17.47
CA ARG A 69 -20.36 7.84 18.23
C ARG A 69 -21.79 7.27 18.23
N ALA A 70 -22.80 8.11 18.15
CA ALA A 70 -24.20 7.68 18.19
C ALA A 70 -24.65 6.86 16.98
N VAL A 71 -23.91 6.93 15.85
CA VAL A 71 -24.26 6.23 14.59
C VAL A 71 -23.35 5.05 14.27
N VAL A 72 -22.41 4.74 15.15
CA VAL A 72 -21.44 3.64 14.97
C VAL A 72 -21.53 2.62 16.12
N SER A 73 -20.99 1.44 15.89
CA SER A 73 -20.85 0.39 16.88
C SER A 73 -19.45 -0.17 16.83
N GLY A 74 -18.90 -0.52 17.97
CA GLY A 74 -17.56 -1.14 18.07
C GLY A 74 -16.39 -0.14 18.14
N PHE A 75 -16.63 1.18 17.99
CA PHE A 75 -15.61 2.25 18.16
C PHE A 75 -16.25 3.58 18.51
N GLY A 76 -15.47 4.62 18.79
CA GLY A 76 -15.94 5.89 19.36
C GLY A 76 -16.39 6.95 18.34
N GLY A 77 -16.47 6.63 17.04
CA GLY A 77 -16.67 7.64 15.99
C GLY A 77 -15.34 8.18 15.48
N GLY A 78 -15.32 9.39 14.87
CA GLY A 78 -14.10 9.98 14.35
C GLY A 78 -14.30 10.91 13.16
N THR A 79 -13.26 11.05 12.31
CA THR A 79 -13.32 11.87 11.11
C THR A 79 -12.82 11.08 9.89
N ILE A 80 -13.64 11.04 8.84
CA ILE A 80 -13.26 10.46 7.53
C ILE A 80 -12.74 11.59 6.64
N TYR A 81 -11.57 11.39 6.05
CA TYR A 81 -10.97 12.26 5.03
C TYR A 81 -10.91 11.48 3.71
N TYR A 82 -11.27 12.12 2.59
CA TYR A 82 -11.39 11.40 1.33
C TYR A 82 -11.17 12.30 0.11
N PRO A 83 -10.68 11.74 -1.02
CA PRO A 83 -10.61 12.45 -2.29
C PRO A 83 -12.01 12.82 -2.79
N THR A 84 -12.19 14.05 -3.30
CA THR A 84 -13.51 14.53 -3.75
C THR A 84 -13.91 13.95 -5.10
N SER A 85 -12.95 13.63 -5.97
CA SER A 85 -13.17 13.02 -7.29
C SER A 85 -12.88 11.51 -7.25
N THR A 86 -13.66 10.73 -7.99
CA THR A 86 -13.42 9.32 -8.29
C THR A 86 -13.18 9.09 -9.78
N ALA A 87 -12.78 10.11 -10.51
CA ALA A 87 -12.52 10.00 -11.95
C ALA A 87 -11.43 8.97 -12.29
N GLU A 88 -10.48 8.76 -11.36
CA GLU A 88 -9.43 7.72 -11.47
C GLU A 88 -9.84 6.37 -10.87
N GLY A 89 -11.08 6.21 -10.42
CA GLY A 89 -11.61 4.99 -9.80
C GLY A 89 -11.77 5.07 -8.28
N THR A 90 -11.96 3.93 -7.65
CA THR A 90 -12.05 3.79 -6.18
C THR A 90 -10.68 3.80 -5.52
N PHE A 91 -10.65 4.06 -4.21
CA PHE A 91 -9.45 4.22 -3.42
C PHE A 91 -9.33 3.12 -2.36
N GLY A 92 -8.11 2.79 -1.96
CA GLY A 92 -7.86 2.05 -0.74
C GLY A 92 -8.27 2.86 0.50
N ALA A 93 -8.50 2.17 1.63
CA ALA A 93 -8.90 2.84 2.87
C ALA A 93 -8.01 2.47 4.06
N VAL A 94 -7.81 3.42 4.98
CA VAL A 94 -6.95 3.28 6.14
C VAL A 94 -7.66 3.78 7.40
N ALA A 95 -7.72 2.95 8.45
CA ALA A 95 -8.16 3.36 9.77
C ALA A 95 -6.95 3.67 10.68
N ILE A 96 -7.03 4.74 11.48
CA ILE A 96 -5.93 5.23 12.32
C ILE A 96 -6.43 5.40 13.76
N ALA A 97 -5.82 4.66 14.71
CA ALA A 97 -6.15 4.76 16.13
C ALA A 97 -5.14 5.62 16.90
N PRO A 98 -5.61 6.43 17.88
CA PRO A 98 -4.76 7.21 18.76
C PRO A 98 -4.08 6.36 19.84
N GLY A 99 -3.18 6.97 20.62
CA GLY A 99 -2.56 6.37 21.79
C GLY A 99 -3.44 6.40 23.05
N TYR A 100 -2.89 5.90 24.14
CA TYR A 100 -3.51 5.91 25.48
C TYR A 100 -3.85 7.35 25.91
N THR A 101 -5.03 7.56 26.47
CA THR A 101 -5.61 8.86 26.86
C THR A 101 -5.88 9.85 25.72
N ALA A 102 -5.39 9.60 24.52
CA ALA A 102 -5.52 10.50 23.37
C ALA A 102 -6.88 10.34 22.66
N ALA A 103 -7.29 11.38 21.96
CA ALA A 103 -8.38 11.39 21.01
C ALA A 103 -7.85 11.30 19.56
N GLN A 104 -8.74 11.06 18.60
CA GLN A 104 -8.43 11.06 17.17
C GLN A 104 -7.69 12.31 16.69
N SER A 105 -7.92 13.45 17.35
CA SER A 105 -7.30 14.72 17.00
C SER A 105 -5.76 14.70 17.08
N SER A 106 -5.19 13.82 17.92
CA SER A 106 -3.73 13.64 17.99
C SER A 106 -3.12 13.07 16.71
N MET A 107 -3.93 12.42 15.87
CA MET A 107 -3.51 11.81 14.59
C MET A 107 -4.14 12.49 13.37
N SER A 108 -4.94 13.53 13.57
CA SER A 108 -5.76 14.16 12.52
C SER A 108 -4.94 14.76 11.37
N TRP A 109 -3.68 15.13 11.59
CA TRP A 109 -2.79 15.67 10.57
C TRP A 109 -2.49 14.68 9.43
N LEU A 110 -2.51 13.35 9.73
CA LEU A 110 -2.37 12.30 8.72
C LEU A 110 -3.59 12.21 7.81
N GLY A 111 -4.79 12.51 8.33
CA GLY A 111 -6.03 12.38 7.58
C GLY A 111 -5.99 13.07 6.22
N PRO A 112 -5.93 14.40 6.16
CA PRO A 112 -5.91 15.12 4.89
C PRO A 112 -4.62 14.89 4.09
N ARG A 113 -3.51 14.55 4.74
CA ARG A 113 -2.25 14.29 4.05
C ARG A 113 -2.32 12.99 3.25
N LEU A 114 -2.75 11.90 3.85
CA LEU A 114 -2.91 10.61 3.17
C LEU A 114 -4.08 10.64 2.18
N ALA A 115 -5.19 11.33 2.54
CA ALA A 115 -6.32 11.45 1.62
C ALA A 115 -5.95 12.17 0.33
N SER A 116 -5.11 13.22 0.41
CA SER A 116 -4.64 13.92 -0.79
C SER A 116 -3.68 13.10 -1.66
N GLN A 117 -3.20 11.97 -1.16
CA GLN A 117 -2.42 10.99 -1.91
C GLN A 117 -3.28 9.84 -2.49
N GLY A 118 -4.61 9.91 -2.33
CA GLY A 118 -5.52 8.94 -2.93
C GLY A 118 -5.94 7.80 -1.99
N PHE A 119 -6.19 8.09 -0.71
CA PHE A 119 -6.77 7.14 0.24
C PHE A 119 -8.04 7.69 0.88
N VAL A 120 -8.95 6.82 1.30
CA VAL A 120 -9.97 7.17 2.28
C VAL A 120 -9.41 6.89 3.67
N VAL A 121 -9.30 7.91 4.51
CA VAL A 121 -8.63 7.83 5.81
C VAL A 121 -9.63 8.09 6.94
N PHE A 122 -9.66 7.21 7.91
CA PHE A 122 -10.52 7.35 9.08
C PHE A 122 -9.70 7.43 10.35
N THR A 123 -9.55 8.63 10.91
CA THR A 123 -9.02 8.78 12.27
C THR A 123 -10.14 8.52 13.27
N ILE A 124 -9.97 7.55 14.16
CA ILE A 124 -11.03 7.10 15.06
C ILE A 124 -10.82 7.56 16.51
N ASP A 125 -11.90 7.86 17.20
CA ASP A 125 -11.94 7.85 18.65
C ASP A 125 -12.22 6.42 19.13
N THR A 126 -11.65 6.06 20.28
CA THR A 126 -11.86 4.77 20.93
C THR A 126 -13.08 4.81 21.84
N LEU A 127 -13.64 3.65 22.16
CA LEU A 127 -14.77 3.49 23.10
C LEU A 127 -14.41 4.05 24.47
N SER A 128 -13.18 3.79 24.92
CA SER A 128 -12.56 4.43 26.06
C SER A 128 -11.14 4.86 25.69
N ARG A 129 -10.72 6.02 26.17
CA ARG A 129 -9.33 6.49 26.01
C ARG A 129 -8.31 5.60 26.74
N TYR A 130 -8.77 4.73 27.62
CA TYR A 130 -7.97 3.79 28.41
C TYR A 130 -7.92 2.39 27.81
N ASP A 131 -8.55 2.17 26.64
CA ASP A 131 -8.56 0.89 25.95
C ASP A 131 -7.14 0.38 25.66
N GLN A 132 -6.96 -0.92 25.85
CA GLN A 132 -5.71 -1.62 25.60
C GLN A 132 -5.53 -1.91 24.11
N PRO A 133 -4.30 -2.29 23.63
CA PRO A 133 -4.03 -2.55 22.22
C PRO A 133 -4.99 -3.53 21.55
N SER A 134 -5.34 -4.65 22.19
CA SER A 134 -6.27 -5.63 21.63
C SER A 134 -7.63 -4.99 21.30
N SER A 135 -8.23 -4.27 22.26
CA SER A 135 -9.49 -3.55 22.03
C SER A 135 -9.37 -2.48 20.93
N ARG A 136 -8.20 -1.82 20.81
CA ARG A 136 -7.98 -0.84 19.72
C ARG A 136 -7.86 -1.53 18.36
N GLY A 137 -7.34 -2.74 18.32
CA GLY A 137 -7.34 -3.60 17.13
C GLY A 137 -8.77 -3.90 16.66
N ASP A 138 -9.62 -4.38 17.56
CA ASP A 138 -11.04 -4.62 17.28
C ASP A 138 -11.74 -3.35 16.75
N GLN A 139 -11.45 -2.21 17.34
CA GLN A 139 -12.04 -0.92 16.96
C GLN A 139 -11.56 -0.43 15.59
N LEU A 140 -10.29 -0.65 15.23
CA LEU A 140 -9.77 -0.39 13.88
C LEU A 140 -10.50 -1.24 12.85
N LEU A 141 -10.72 -2.53 13.13
CA LEU A 141 -11.45 -3.43 12.24
C LEU A 141 -12.91 -3.04 12.10
N ALA A 142 -13.58 -2.68 13.20
CA ALA A 142 -14.96 -2.19 13.18
C ALA A 142 -15.09 -0.87 12.39
N ALA A 143 -14.10 0.01 12.46
CA ALA A 143 -14.06 1.25 11.68
C ALA A 143 -13.90 0.99 10.17
N LEU A 144 -13.06 0.04 9.76
CA LEU A 144 -12.95 -0.38 8.37
C LEU A 144 -14.25 -1.00 7.85
N ASP A 145 -14.93 -1.82 8.65
CA ASP A 145 -16.21 -2.39 8.30
C ASP A 145 -17.30 -1.30 8.15
N TYR A 146 -17.31 -0.31 9.05
CA TYR A 146 -18.18 0.86 8.88
C TYR A 146 -17.87 1.64 7.60
N LEU A 147 -16.58 1.89 7.30
CA LEU A 147 -16.17 2.61 6.09
C LEU A 147 -16.73 1.95 4.83
N THR A 148 -16.56 0.64 4.72
CA THR A 148 -16.84 -0.11 3.49
C THR A 148 -18.33 -0.46 3.34
N GLN A 149 -19.08 -0.61 4.45
CA GLN A 149 -20.44 -1.11 4.42
C GLN A 149 -21.49 -0.03 4.68
N ARG A 150 -21.19 0.95 5.52
CA ARG A 150 -22.21 1.87 6.09
C ARG A 150 -21.93 3.34 5.86
N SER A 151 -20.69 3.75 5.62
CA SER A 151 -20.34 5.16 5.46
C SER A 151 -20.98 5.78 4.21
N SER A 152 -21.19 7.09 4.22
CA SER A 152 -21.66 7.83 3.04
C SER A 152 -20.63 7.85 1.90
N VAL A 153 -19.38 7.53 2.19
CA VAL A 153 -18.27 7.49 1.22
C VAL A 153 -17.92 6.08 0.73
N ARG A 154 -18.68 5.05 1.15
CA ARG A 154 -18.39 3.63 0.82
C ARG A 154 -18.23 3.37 -0.68
N THR A 155 -18.95 4.10 -1.54
CA THR A 155 -18.85 3.95 -3.00
C THR A 155 -17.52 4.47 -3.59
N ARG A 156 -16.71 5.16 -2.79
CA ARG A 156 -15.36 5.63 -3.15
C ARG A 156 -14.28 4.62 -2.78
N ILE A 157 -14.64 3.55 -2.05
CA ILE A 157 -13.69 2.62 -1.42
C ILE A 157 -13.71 1.29 -2.16
N ASP A 158 -12.52 0.76 -2.40
CA ASP A 158 -12.34 -0.64 -2.73
C ASP A 158 -12.15 -1.43 -1.43
N ALA A 159 -13.16 -2.24 -1.09
CA ALA A 159 -13.17 -3.00 0.17
C ALA A 159 -12.10 -4.11 0.24
N SER A 160 -11.44 -4.44 -0.84
CA SER A 160 -10.32 -5.39 -0.87
C SER A 160 -8.97 -4.74 -0.52
N ARG A 161 -8.89 -3.41 -0.46
CA ARG A 161 -7.65 -2.65 -0.29
C ARG A 161 -7.68 -1.81 0.98
N LEU A 162 -7.42 -2.47 2.11
CA LEU A 162 -7.56 -1.89 3.44
C LEU A 162 -6.24 -1.94 4.22
N GLY A 163 -5.97 -0.89 5.00
CA GLY A 163 -4.82 -0.82 5.89
C GLY A 163 -5.18 -0.26 7.27
N VAL A 164 -4.28 -0.43 8.22
CA VAL A 164 -4.40 0.06 9.58
C VAL A 164 -3.15 0.80 10.03
N MET A 165 -3.33 1.83 10.82
CA MET A 165 -2.25 2.60 11.44
C MET A 165 -2.63 2.98 12.88
N GLY A 166 -1.64 3.35 13.67
CA GLY A 166 -1.93 3.89 14.99
C GLY A 166 -0.69 4.29 15.74
N HIS A 167 -0.86 5.15 16.75
CA HIS A 167 0.17 5.63 17.64
C HIS A 167 0.15 4.88 18.96
N SER A 168 1.32 4.53 19.51
CA SER A 168 1.45 3.96 20.85
C SER A 168 0.59 2.69 21.05
N MET A 169 -0.38 2.69 21.97
CA MET A 169 -1.35 1.60 22.11
C MET A 169 -2.23 1.43 20.86
N GLY A 170 -2.46 2.50 20.06
CA GLY A 170 -3.08 2.38 18.74
C GLY A 170 -2.17 1.69 17.72
N GLY A 171 -0.85 1.89 17.83
CA GLY A 171 0.16 1.15 17.06
C GLY A 171 0.21 -0.33 17.44
N GLY A 172 0.14 -0.63 18.74
CA GLY A 172 -0.08 -2.00 19.22
C GLY A 172 -1.39 -2.59 18.70
N GLY A 173 -2.45 -1.77 18.64
CA GLY A 173 -3.74 -2.14 18.07
C GLY A 173 -3.67 -2.45 16.58
N SER A 174 -2.85 -1.72 15.81
CA SER A 174 -2.68 -2.05 14.38
C SER A 174 -1.96 -3.40 14.16
N LEU A 175 -1.09 -3.82 15.07
CA LEU A 175 -0.51 -5.17 15.05
C LEU A 175 -1.55 -6.25 15.42
N GLU A 176 -2.41 -6.02 16.43
CA GLU A 176 -3.52 -6.93 16.76
C GLU A 176 -4.50 -7.04 15.58
N ALA A 177 -4.94 -5.91 15.01
CA ALA A 177 -5.83 -5.90 13.84
C ALA A 177 -5.25 -6.66 12.65
N SER A 178 -3.95 -6.50 12.36
CA SER A 178 -3.29 -7.20 11.25
C SER A 178 -3.16 -8.70 11.48
N LYS A 179 -2.98 -9.14 12.72
CA LYS A 179 -3.00 -10.55 13.10
C LYS A 179 -4.41 -11.16 12.94
N ASP A 180 -5.45 -10.43 13.38
CA ASP A 180 -6.82 -10.93 13.40
C ASP A 180 -7.52 -10.82 12.02
N ARG A 181 -7.04 -9.93 11.13
CA ARG A 181 -7.51 -9.81 9.73
C ARG A 181 -6.32 -9.89 8.75
N PRO A 182 -5.86 -11.10 8.41
CA PRO A 182 -4.73 -11.29 7.47
C PRO A 182 -4.98 -10.79 6.05
N ALA A 183 -6.23 -10.46 5.72
CA ALA A 183 -6.62 -9.87 4.43
C ALA A 183 -6.33 -8.35 4.34
N LEU A 184 -5.86 -7.71 5.39
CA LEU A 184 -5.36 -6.33 5.31
C LEU A 184 -4.11 -6.26 4.42
N GLN A 185 -3.98 -5.16 3.69
CA GLN A 185 -2.89 -4.96 2.74
C GLN A 185 -1.68 -4.25 3.37
N ALA A 186 -1.88 -3.49 4.44
CA ALA A 186 -0.78 -2.81 5.14
C ALA A 186 -1.10 -2.55 6.61
N ALA A 187 -0.05 -2.58 7.46
CA ALA A 187 -0.07 -2.10 8.83
C ALA A 187 1.08 -1.14 9.07
N ILE A 188 0.82 -0.01 9.75
CA ILE A 188 1.85 1.00 10.08
C ILE A 188 1.74 1.37 11.57
N PRO A 189 2.32 0.56 12.48
CA PRO A 189 2.45 0.91 13.89
C PRO A 189 3.49 2.02 14.09
N LEU A 190 3.04 3.14 14.67
CA LEU A 190 3.84 4.34 14.95
C LEU A 190 4.20 4.38 16.43
N THR A 191 5.49 4.37 16.78
CA THR A 191 6.00 4.27 18.16
C THR A 191 5.15 3.28 18.99
N PRO A 192 5.01 2.03 18.54
CA PRO A 192 3.98 1.12 19.04
C PRO A 192 4.26 0.67 20.47
N TRP A 193 3.19 0.56 21.27
CA TRP A 193 3.20 -0.06 22.58
C TRP A 193 2.29 -1.28 22.64
N ASN A 194 2.80 -2.42 23.10
CA ASN A 194 2.02 -3.62 23.39
C ASN A 194 2.77 -4.52 24.37
N THR A 195 2.05 -5.25 25.23
CA THR A 195 2.61 -6.29 26.09
C THR A 195 3.00 -7.55 25.30
N THR A 196 2.26 -7.87 24.24
CA THR A 196 2.62 -8.92 23.27
C THR A 196 3.87 -8.51 22.49
N LYS A 197 4.89 -9.40 22.49
CA LYS A 197 6.17 -9.13 21.80
C LYS A 197 6.40 -10.03 20.59
N ASN A 198 5.61 -11.06 20.41
CA ASN A 198 5.75 -12.03 19.33
C ASN A 198 4.62 -11.87 18.29
N TRP A 199 5.01 -11.47 17.08
CA TRP A 199 4.12 -11.24 15.95
C TRP A 199 4.44 -12.18 14.77
N SER A 200 5.07 -13.33 15.03
CA SER A 200 5.44 -14.32 14.00
C SER A 200 4.24 -14.89 13.23
N GLY A 201 3.03 -14.75 13.78
CA GLY A 201 1.77 -15.11 13.11
C GLY A 201 1.22 -14.04 12.15
N ASN A 202 1.78 -12.85 12.11
CA ASN A 202 1.29 -11.77 11.23
C ASN A 202 1.53 -12.12 9.74
N ARG A 203 0.56 -11.77 8.90
CA ARG A 203 0.59 -12.03 7.44
C ARG A 203 0.34 -10.76 6.62
N VAL A 204 0.47 -9.59 7.24
CA VAL A 204 0.22 -8.28 6.62
C VAL A 204 1.54 -7.55 6.47
N PRO A 205 1.85 -6.97 5.29
CA PRO A 205 3.01 -6.10 5.12
C PRO A 205 3.04 -5.00 6.18
N THR A 206 4.14 -4.91 6.95
CA THR A 206 4.16 -4.08 8.16
C THR A 206 5.39 -3.17 8.21
N LEU A 207 5.15 -1.84 8.24
CA LEU A 207 6.17 -0.82 8.50
C LEU A 207 6.09 -0.38 9.96
N ILE A 208 7.07 -0.75 10.78
CA ILE A 208 7.17 -0.27 12.16
C ILE A 208 8.00 1.01 12.20
N VAL A 209 7.42 2.08 12.76
CA VAL A 209 8.14 3.33 12.98
C VAL A 209 8.46 3.48 14.46
N GLY A 210 9.75 3.40 14.81
CA GLY A 210 10.30 3.67 16.15
C GLY A 210 10.75 5.13 16.29
N ALA A 211 11.08 5.53 17.51
CA ALA A 211 11.66 6.84 17.81
C ALA A 211 12.84 6.67 18.77
N GLN A 212 14.01 7.18 18.40
CA GLN A 212 15.30 6.90 19.05
C GLN A 212 15.30 7.26 20.54
N ASN A 213 14.63 8.36 20.92
CA ASN A 213 14.54 8.82 22.31
C ASN A 213 13.15 8.54 22.92
N ASP A 214 12.51 7.43 22.52
CA ASP A 214 11.24 7.02 23.09
C ASP A 214 11.43 6.52 24.54
N SER A 215 10.97 7.30 25.50
CA SER A 215 11.05 6.98 26.94
C SER A 215 9.78 6.28 27.47
N VAL A 216 8.75 6.11 26.63
CA VAL A 216 7.47 5.45 26.98
C VAL A 216 7.42 4.03 26.46
N ALA A 217 7.72 3.86 25.16
CA ALA A 217 7.79 2.58 24.47
C ALA A 217 9.17 2.44 23.81
N SER A 218 10.23 2.34 24.64
CA SER A 218 11.61 2.33 24.09
C SER A 218 11.75 1.34 22.96
N VAL A 219 12.52 1.72 21.94
CA VAL A 219 12.67 0.89 20.74
C VAL A 219 13.17 -0.53 21.07
N THR A 220 14.09 -0.65 22.04
CA THR A 220 14.65 -1.94 22.47
C THR A 220 13.66 -2.86 23.17
N THR A 221 12.58 -2.32 23.75
CA THR A 221 11.55 -3.11 24.44
C THR A 221 10.26 -3.28 23.66
N HIS A 222 10.08 -2.50 22.57
CA HIS A 222 8.84 -2.49 21.77
C HIS A 222 9.12 -2.60 20.28
N ALA A 223 9.49 -1.51 19.60
CA ALA A 223 9.54 -1.47 18.15
C ALA A 223 10.49 -2.52 17.54
N GLU A 224 11.70 -2.67 18.07
CA GLU A 224 12.66 -3.67 17.60
C GLU A 224 12.21 -5.11 17.86
N PRO A 225 11.80 -5.52 19.09
CA PRO A 225 11.23 -6.87 19.31
C PRO A 225 10.02 -7.15 18.41
N PHE A 226 9.18 -6.16 18.14
CA PHE A 226 8.04 -6.34 17.24
C PHE A 226 8.54 -6.63 15.82
N TYR A 227 9.43 -5.79 15.27
CA TYR A 227 10.02 -6.01 13.95
C TYR A 227 10.75 -7.36 13.86
N ASN A 228 11.58 -7.70 14.84
CA ASN A 228 12.35 -8.93 14.85
C ASN A 228 11.46 -10.17 14.87
N SER A 229 10.29 -10.11 15.51
CA SER A 229 9.35 -11.23 15.60
C SER A 229 8.43 -11.37 14.37
N LEU A 230 8.25 -10.33 13.57
CA LEU A 230 7.52 -10.42 12.30
C LEU A 230 8.25 -11.39 11.35
N PRO A 231 7.51 -12.20 10.57
CA PRO A 231 8.13 -13.05 9.54
C PRO A 231 8.79 -12.19 8.45
N SER A 232 9.69 -12.78 7.68
CA SER A 232 10.31 -12.10 6.52
C SER A 232 9.39 -12.06 5.29
N THR A 233 8.33 -12.84 5.31
CA THR A 233 7.26 -12.85 4.30
C THR A 233 5.92 -12.86 5.03
N PRO A 234 5.03 -11.89 4.77
CA PRO A 234 5.15 -10.75 3.83
C PRO A 234 6.20 -9.71 4.23
N ASP A 235 6.41 -8.73 3.34
CA ASP A 235 7.39 -7.66 3.52
C ASP A 235 7.24 -6.92 4.84
N LYS A 236 8.38 -6.56 5.43
CA LYS A 236 8.43 -5.75 6.64
C LYS A 236 9.53 -4.71 6.57
N ALA A 237 9.31 -3.57 7.22
CA ALA A 237 10.34 -2.57 7.42
C ALA A 237 10.30 -2.02 8.85
N TYR A 238 11.45 -1.58 9.32
CA TYR A 238 11.66 -0.84 10.55
C TYR A 238 12.32 0.48 10.22
N LEU A 239 11.73 1.58 10.66
CA LEU A 239 12.27 2.92 10.52
C LEU A 239 12.35 3.55 11.90
N GLU A 240 13.55 3.99 12.31
CA GLU A 240 13.76 4.69 13.55
C GLU A 240 14.01 6.18 13.28
N LEU A 241 13.18 7.03 13.88
CA LEU A 241 13.29 8.49 13.78
C LEU A 241 14.42 8.98 14.66
N ALA A 242 15.42 9.63 14.08
CA ALA A 242 16.58 10.17 14.78
C ALA A 242 16.19 11.25 15.79
N GLY A 243 16.65 11.10 17.04
CA GLY A 243 16.43 12.06 18.12
C GLY A 243 14.95 12.27 18.53
N ALA A 244 14.00 11.53 17.94
CA ALA A 244 12.58 11.73 18.15
C ALA A 244 12.10 11.09 19.47
N SER A 245 11.04 11.65 20.06
CA SER A 245 10.37 11.11 21.25
C SER A 245 9.14 10.26 20.85
N HIS A 246 8.56 9.59 21.86
CA HIS A 246 7.30 8.83 21.74
C HIS A 246 6.17 9.60 21.05
N PHE A 247 6.13 10.91 21.20
CA PHE A 247 5.05 11.77 20.72
C PHE A 247 5.30 12.36 19.33
N ALA A 248 6.38 11.98 18.65
CA ALA A 248 6.64 12.42 17.28
C ALA A 248 5.46 12.19 16.31
N PRO A 249 4.70 11.09 16.41
CA PRO A 249 3.51 10.88 15.56
C PRO A 249 2.32 11.82 15.86
N ASN A 250 2.31 12.54 16.97
CA ASN A 250 1.19 13.42 17.33
C ASN A 250 1.25 14.81 16.69
N THR A 251 2.30 15.11 15.96
CA THR A 251 2.48 16.36 15.21
C THR A 251 2.87 16.06 13.77
N SER A 252 2.65 17.02 12.87
CA SER A 252 3.04 16.85 11.46
C SER A 252 4.54 16.55 11.34
N ASN A 253 4.84 15.41 10.74
CA ASN A 253 6.20 14.90 10.54
C ASN A 253 6.36 14.42 9.11
N THR A 254 7.30 15.02 8.39
CA THR A 254 7.51 14.73 6.96
C THR A 254 8.03 13.31 6.74
N THR A 255 8.92 12.81 7.58
CA THR A 255 9.49 11.45 7.46
C THR A 255 8.40 10.40 7.70
N ILE A 256 7.60 10.54 8.78
CA ILE A 256 6.46 9.64 9.03
C ILE A 256 5.51 9.64 7.82
N ALA A 257 5.15 10.81 7.29
CA ALA A 257 4.24 10.91 6.16
C ALA A 257 4.81 10.28 4.88
N LYS A 258 6.06 10.60 4.52
CA LYS A 258 6.76 10.08 3.36
C LYS A 258 6.75 8.55 3.33
N TYR A 259 7.18 7.92 4.40
CA TYR A 259 7.25 6.46 4.46
C TYR A 259 5.89 5.80 4.62
N SER A 260 4.93 6.45 5.32
CA SER A 260 3.55 5.97 5.37
C SER A 260 2.88 6.02 4.00
N ILE A 261 3.05 7.10 3.25
CA ILE A 261 2.54 7.23 1.88
C ILE A 261 3.14 6.14 1.00
N SER A 262 4.48 6.01 1.02
CA SER A 262 5.17 5.03 0.18
C SER A 262 4.74 3.59 0.50
N TRP A 263 4.63 3.24 1.78
CA TRP A 263 4.18 1.92 2.22
C TRP A 263 2.72 1.62 1.81
N LEU A 264 1.81 2.56 2.05
CA LEU A 264 0.41 2.40 1.67
C LEU A 264 0.25 2.31 0.14
N LYS A 265 0.95 3.14 -0.62
CA LYS A 265 0.93 3.07 -2.09
C LYS A 265 1.45 1.74 -2.60
N ARG A 266 2.59 1.27 -2.05
CA ARG A 266 3.19 0.01 -2.48
C ARG A 266 2.29 -1.20 -2.17
N PHE A 267 1.69 -1.26 -0.97
CA PHE A 267 1.01 -2.46 -0.52
C PHE A 267 -0.53 -2.39 -0.56
N VAL A 268 -1.14 -1.22 -0.41
CA VAL A 268 -2.61 -1.07 -0.55
C VAL A 268 -3.00 -0.81 -1.99
N ASP A 269 -2.23 -0.03 -2.74
CA ASP A 269 -2.49 0.27 -4.16
C ASP A 269 -1.69 -0.61 -5.12
N ASP A 270 -0.82 -1.51 -4.61
CA ASP A 270 0.13 -2.31 -5.39
C ASP A 270 0.95 -1.46 -6.39
N ASP A 271 1.22 -0.21 -6.02
CA ASP A 271 1.88 0.77 -6.87
C ASP A 271 3.40 0.67 -6.74
N THR A 272 4.00 -0.10 -7.62
CA THR A 272 5.46 -0.35 -7.65
C THR A 272 6.30 0.89 -7.92
N ARG A 273 5.70 2.00 -8.40
CA ARG A 273 6.41 3.28 -8.57
C ARG A 273 6.94 3.84 -7.24
N TYR A 274 6.34 3.42 -6.12
CA TYR A 274 6.75 3.84 -4.77
C TYR A 274 7.86 2.96 -4.16
N GLU A 275 8.21 1.83 -4.79
CA GLU A 275 9.30 0.94 -4.35
C GLU A 275 10.61 1.69 -4.16
N GLN A 276 10.95 2.60 -5.06
CA GLN A 276 12.18 3.40 -5.04
C GLN A 276 12.41 4.21 -3.74
N PHE A 277 11.36 4.40 -2.91
CA PHE A 277 11.46 5.12 -1.64
C PHE A 277 11.59 4.19 -0.44
N LEU A 278 11.42 2.88 -0.67
CA LEU A 278 11.46 1.84 0.35
C LEU A 278 12.66 0.91 0.16
N CYS A 279 13.03 0.64 -1.10
CA CYS A 279 14.10 -0.26 -1.53
C CYS A 279 14.95 0.39 -2.66
N PRO A 280 16.26 0.48 -2.54
CA PRO A 280 17.07 0.10 -1.36
C PRO A 280 16.80 1.00 -0.15
N ALA A 281 17.28 0.56 1.03
CA ALA A 281 17.17 1.35 2.26
C ALA A 281 17.64 2.80 2.03
N PRO A 282 16.92 3.80 2.59
CA PRO A 282 17.27 5.21 2.43
C PRO A 282 18.65 5.49 3.03
N THR A 283 19.52 6.14 2.27
CA THR A 283 20.85 6.52 2.71
C THR A 283 20.96 8.03 2.85
N GLY A 284 21.65 8.50 3.91
CA GLY A 284 21.94 9.92 4.11
C GLY A 284 20.77 10.77 4.63
N ASP A 285 19.61 10.20 4.94
CA ASP A 285 18.51 10.92 5.58
C ASP A 285 18.79 11.08 7.08
N ARG A 286 19.14 12.30 7.49
CA ARG A 286 19.49 12.61 8.90
C ARG A 286 18.31 12.51 9.85
N ALA A 287 17.09 12.42 9.36
CA ALA A 287 15.90 12.22 10.17
C ALA A 287 15.71 10.74 10.59
N ILE A 288 16.52 9.83 10.04
CA ILE A 288 16.47 8.40 10.28
C ILE A 288 17.77 7.95 10.95
N SER A 289 17.68 7.36 12.14
CA SER A 289 18.82 6.75 12.84
C SER A 289 19.06 5.31 12.40
N GLU A 290 18.01 4.59 12.03
CA GLU A 290 18.09 3.22 11.55
C GLU A 290 16.96 2.90 10.57
N TYR A 291 17.27 2.08 9.55
CA TYR A 291 16.29 1.48 8.64
C TYR A 291 16.67 0.02 8.37
N ARG A 292 15.70 -0.87 8.49
CA ARG A 292 15.81 -2.31 8.17
C ARG A 292 14.61 -2.70 7.32
N ASP A 293 14.81 -3.59 6.37
CA ASP A 293 13.75 -4.04 5.45
C ASP A 293 13.98 -5.48 4.97
N THR A 294 13.04 -5.96 4.18
CA THR A 294 13.11 -7.25 3.47
C THR A 294 13.28 -7.06 1.96
N CYS A 295 13.92 -5.97 1.54
CA CYS A 295 14.17 -5.69 0.12
C CYS A 295 14.91 -6.80 -0.63
N PRO A 296 14.60 -7.04 -1.92
CA PRO A 296 13.53 -6.39 -2.68
C PRO A 296 12.16 -6.85 -2.22
N SER A 297 11.16 -5.97 -2.33
CA SER A 297 9.78 -6.30 -1.96
C SER A 297 9.20 -7.35 -2.92
N SER A 298 8.46 -8.29 -2.36
CA SER A 298 7.85 -9.44 -3.07
C SER A 298 6.52 -9.10 -3.73
#